data_34739651191f1059e91624e7eb3d44b5
#
_entry.id   34739651191f1059e91624e7eb3d44b5
#
_cell.length_a   1.000
_cell.length_b   1.000
_cell.length_c   1.000
_cell.angle_alpha   90.00
_cell.angle_beta   90.00
_cell.angle_gamma   90.00
#
_symmetry.space_group_name_H-M   'P 1'
#
loop_
_entity.id
_entity.type
_entity.pdbx_description
1 polymer ?
#
loop_
_entity_poly.entity_id
_entity_poly.type
_entity_poly.pdbx_seq_one_letter_code
_entity_poly.pdbx_strand_id
1 'polypeptide(L)'
;MNKIIWKNKDSSLIDGLLISELPPITKPQMKVKETHIDGVDGSIVEELGYEAYDKTIKIGLRGKYDIDEVIEYFSGSSQVTFSNEDDKYYNATIVDKIDFERLARFRTAKVKFLVQPYKYPLNMGALSVDTATNLSYVINNIGNVKSCPKITLKGSGLVEIFLDDVSMFTYLFPQGETEVVIDSEKQD
;
A
#
# COMPACT_ATOMS: atom_id res chain seq x y z
N MET A 1 -19.80 -10.38 -8.21
CA MET A 1 -19.03 -10.20 -9.45
C MET A 1 -17.64 -9.74 -9.06
N ASN A 2 -16.59 -10.34 -9.61
CA ASN A 2 -15.23 -9.93 -9.32
C ASN A 2 -14.99 -8.53 -9.87
N LYS A 3 -14.33 -7.68 -9.09
CA LYS A 3 -13.95 -6.32 -9.47
C LYS A 3 -12.68 -5.89 -8.78
N ILE A 4 -12.06 -4.86 -9.30
CA ILE A 4 -10.92 -4.18 -8.67
C ILE A 4 -11.17 -2.68 -8.71
N ILE A 5 -10.61 -1.96 -7.75
CA ILE A 5 -10.51 -0.51 -7.79
C ILE A 5 -9.04 -0.18 -8.04
N TRP A 6 -8.75 0.48 -9.14
CA TRP A 6 -7.42 0.90 -9.56
C TRP A 6 -7.45 2.37 -9.93
N LYS A 7 -6.49 3.18 -9.45
CA LYS A 7 -6.49 4.64 -9.64
C LYS A 7 -7.80 5.30 -9.22
N ASN A 8 -8.41 4.84 -8.12
CA ASN A 8 -9.73 5.28 -7.63
C ASN A 8 -10.90 5.05 -8.61
N LYS A 9 -10.71 4.26 -9.68
CA LYS A 9 -11.75 3.90 -10.64
C LYS A 9 -12.11 2.42 -10.49
N ASP A 10 -13.39 2.11 -10.36
CA ASP A 10 -13.88 0.73 -10.30
C ASP A 10 -13.84 0.11 -11.71
N SER A 11 -13.33 -1.10 -11.83
CA SER A 11 -13.23 -1.82 -13.11
C SER A 11 -14.59 -2.08 -13.78
N SER A 12 -15.68 -2.06 -13.02
CA SER A 12 -17.03 -2.20 -13.55
C SER A 12 -17.53 -0.97 -14.33
N LEU A 13 -16.83 0.16 -14.21
CA LEU A 13 -17.11 1.38 -14.96
C LEU A 13 -16.42 1.44 -16.33
N ILE A 14 -15.60 0.44 -16.64
CA ILE A 14 -14.94 0.32 -17.96
C ILE A 14 -15.81 -0.57 -18.85
N ASP A 15 -16.25 -0.02 -19.96
CA ASP A 15 -17.15 -0.72 -20.86
C ASP A 15 -16.55 -2.03 -21.36
N GLY A 16 -17.28 -3.11 -21.19
CA GLY A 16 -16.92 -4.45 -21.63
C GLY A 16 -15.79 -5.14 -20.86
N LEU A 17 -15.15 -4.48 -19.89
CA LEU A 17 -14.11 -5.08 -19.05
C LEU A 17 -14.73 -6.01 -17.99
N LEU A 18 -14.18 -7.20 -17.87
CA LEU A 18 -14.56 -8.19 -16.87
C LEU A 18 -13.32 -8.67 -16.12
N ILE A 19 -13.42 -8.79 -14.82
CA ILE A 19 -12.42 -9.48 -14.00
C ILE A 19 -12.89 -10.92 -13.81
N SER A 20 -12.26 -11.86 -14.53
CA SER A 20 -12.64 -13.27 -14.48
C SER A 20 -12.06 -14.01 -13.28
N GLU A 21 -10.85 -13.63 -12.86
CA GLU A 21 -10.17 -14.25 -11.71
C GLU A 21 -9.42 -13.20 -10.90
N LEU A 22 -9.57 -13.27 -9.58
CA LEU A 22 -8.85 -12.44 -8.60
C LEU A 22 -7.60 -13.16 -8.11
N PRO A 23 -6.58 -12.42 -7.62
CA PRO A 23 -5.39 -13.04 -7.08
C PRO A 23 -5.70 -13.71 -5.75
N PRO A 24 -4.99 -14.81 -5.40
CA PRO A 24 -5.11 -15.41 -4.08
C PRO A 24 -4.62 -14.47 -2.99
N ILE A 25 -5.15 -14.66 -1.77
CA ILE A 25 -4.64 -14.00 -0.58
C ILE A 25 -3.35 -14.72 -0.17
N THR A 26 -2.22 -14.02 -0.30
CA THR A 26 -0.89 -14.58 -0.04
C THR A 26 -0.12 -13.71 0.94
N LYS A 27 0.82 -14.31 1.64
CA LYS A 27 1.81 -13.61 2.47
C LYS A 27 3.03 -13.25 1.60
N PRO A 28 3.61 -12.04 1.76
CA PRO A 28 4.85 -11.69 1.10
C PRO A 28 6.01 -12.58 1.58
N GLN A 29 7.01 -12.77 0.72
CA GLN A 29 8.23 -13.48 1.05
C GLN A 29 9.10 -12.61 1.96
N MET A 30 9.68 -13.23 2.98
CA MET A 30 10.64 -12.58 3.86
C MET A 30 12.02 -12.57 3.21
N LYS A 31 12.68 -11.42 3.22
CA LYS A 31 14.10 -11.31 2.91
C LYS A 31 14.90 -11.77 4.11
N VAL A 32 15.80 -12.69 3.89
CA VAL A 32 16.68 -13.19 4.95
C VAL A 32 18.13 -13.16 4.47
N LYS A 33 19.04 -12.92 5.41
CA LYS A 33 20.46 -13.16 5.23
C LYS A 33 20.85 -14.38 6.05
N GLU A 34 21.39 -15.38 5.37
CA GLU A 34 21.85 -16.61 6.00
C GLU A 34 23.37 -16.57 6.15
N THR A 35 23.84 -16.90 7.34
CA THR A 35 25.28 -17.02 7.63
C THR A 35 25.54 -18.43 8.13
N HIS A 36 26.36 -19.17 7.40
CA HIS A 36 26.84 -20.50 7.78
C HIS A 36 28.14 -20.38 8.58
N ILE A 37 28.25 -21.17 9.65
CA ILE A 37 29.46 -21.26 10.46
C ILE A 37 30.03 -22.65 10.26
N ASP A 38 31.29 -22.73 9.87
CA ASP A 38 31.97 -24.02 9.66
C ASP A 38 32.01 -24.85 10.95
N GLY A 39 31.59 -26.12 10.84
CA GLY A 39 31.53 -27.05 11.96
C GLY A 39 30.31 -26.93 12.86
N VAL A 40 29.33 -26.10 12.51
CA VAL A 40 28.04 -25.98 13.21
C VAL A 40 26.91 -26.34 12.24
N ASP A 41 26.02 -27.24 12.68
CA ASP A 41 24.82 -27.58 11.89
C ASP A 41 23.81 -26.41 11.86
N GLY A 42 23.25 -26.14 10.67
CA GLY A 42 22.29 -25.07 10.44
C GLY A 42 22.90 -23.75 10.01
N SER A 43 22.12 -22.68 10.08
CA SER A 43 22.54 -21.33 9.73
C SER A 43 21.95 -20.30 10.70
N ILE A 44 22.63 -19.18 10.85
CA ILE A 44 22.08 -17.99 11.50
C ILE A 44 21.27 -17.23 10.46
N VAL A 45 20.01 -16.95 10.76
CA VAL A 45 19.07 -16.24 9.88
C VAL A 45 18.82 -14.85 10.46
N GLU A 46 19.17 -13.83 9.67
CA GLU A 46 18.87 -12.42 9.96
C GLU A 46 17.71 -11.97 9.07
N GLU A 47 16.63 -11.48 9.68
CA GLU A 47 15.44 -10.99 8.97
C GLU A 47 15.68 -9.56 8.45
N LEU A 48 15.57 -9.36 7.13
CA LEU A 48 15.79 -8.07 6.45
C LEU A 48 14.49 -7.37 6.01
N GLY A 49 13.32 -7.90 6.41
CA GLY A 49 12.01 -7.38 6.01
C GLY A 49 11.34 -8.23 4.94
N TYR A 50 10.40 -7.66 4.19
CA TYR A 50 9.61 -8.37 3.18
C TYR A 50 9.88 -7.85 1.77
N GLU A 51 9.70 -8.74 0.78
CA GLU A 51 9.80 -8.38 -0.64
C GLU A 51 8.45 -7.93 -1.21
N ALA A 52 8.52 -7.03 -2.20
CA ALA A 52 7.39 -6.83 -3.09
C ALA A 52 7.09 -8.13 -3.85
N TYR A 53 5.83 -8.38 -4.15
CA TYR A 53 5.41 -9.63 -4.76
C TYR A 53 4.29 -9.44 -5.78
N ASP A 54 4.09 -10.46 -6.59
CA ASP A 54 3.15 -10.39 -7.70
C ASP A 54 1.74 -10.81 -7.28
N LYS A 55 0.74 -10.00 -7.67
CA LYS A 55 -0.66 -10.37 -7.68
C LYS A 55 -1.19 -10.32 -9.10
N THR A 56 -1.66 -11.46 -9.59
CA THR A 56 -2.12 -11.59 -10.97
C THR A 56 -3.63 -11.75 -11.03
N ILE A 57 -4.27 -10.94 -11.88
CA ILE A 57 -5.69 -11.09 -12.22
C ILE A 57 -5.82 -11.64 -13.64
N LYS A 58 -6.95 -12.27 -13.93
CA LYS A 58 -7.37 -12.53 -15.31
C LYS A 58 -8.48 -11.57 -15.69
N ILE A 59 -8.31 -10.92 -16.81
CA ILE A 59 -9.29 -10.02 -17.39
C ILE A 59 -9.91 -10.62 -18.63
N GLY A 60 -11.12 -10.19 -18.93
CA GLY A 60 -11.85 -10.58 -20.12
C GLY A 60 -12.52 -9.37 -20.76
N LEU A 61 -12.86 -9.48 -22.05
CA LEU A 61 -13.65 -8.48 -22.77
C LEU A 61 -14.97 -9.08 -23.26
N ARG A 62 -16.06 -8.34 -23.04
CA ARG A 62 -17.40 -8.75 -23.46
C ARG A 62 -18.18 -7.56 -24.03
N GLY A 63 -18.91 -7.80 -25.11
CA GLY A 63 -19.76 -6.78 -25.73
C GLY A 63 -18.98 -5.67 -26.40
N LYS A 64 -19.46 -4.44 -26.22
CA LYS A 64 -18.76 -3.23 -26.69
C LYS A 64 -17.67 -2.87 -25.67
N TYR A 65 -16.51 -2.53 -26.17
CA TYR A 65 -15.36 -2.11 -25.36
C TYR A 65 -14.49 -1.13 -26.15
N ASP A 66 -13.75 -0.32 -25.45
CA ASP A 66 -12.67 0.51 -25.99
C ASP A 66 -11.34 -0.05 -25.48
N ILE A 67 -10.48 -0.49 -26.40
CA ILE A 67 -9.19 -1.08 -26.04
C ILE A 67 -8.23 -0.03 -25.47
N ASP A 68 -8.29 1.22 -25.95
CA ASP A 68 -7.43 2.29 -25.50
C ASP A 68 -7.77 2.69 -24.06
N GLU A 69 -9.07 2.72 -23.70
CA GLU A 69 -9.51 2.91 -22.31
C GLU A 69 -9.00 1.79 -21.40
N VAL A 70 -9.03 0.55 -21.85
CA VAL A 70 -8.49 -0.59 -21.08
C VAL A 70 -6.99 -0.47 -20.90
N ILE A 71 -6.24 -0.05 -21.92
CA ILE A 71 -4.79 0.18 -21.87
C ILE A 71 -4.46 1.28 -20.86
N GLU A 72 -5.15 2.40 -20.92
CA GLU A 72 -4.97 3.53 -20.00
C GLU A 72 -5.29 3.12 -18.55
N TYR A 73 -6.37 2.38 -18.35
CA TYR A 73 -6.74 1.87 -17.04
C TYR A 73 -5.62 1.03 -16.43
N PHE A 74 -5.07 0.06 -17.16
CA PHE A 74 -4.01 -0.83 -16.68
C PHE A 74 -2.60 -0.24 -16.91
N SER A 75 -2.35 0.96 -16.48
CA SER A 75 -1.05 1.63 -16.59
C SER A 75 -0.55 2.22 -15.26
N GLY A 76 0.76 2.35 -15.11
CA GLY A 76 1.42 3.11 -14.06
C GLY A 76 1.38 2.49 -12.67
N SER A 77 1.47 3.36 -11.66
CA SER A 77 1.51 3.02 -10.22
C SER A 77 0.38 3.69 -9.48
N SER A 78 -0.30 2.98 -8.60
CA SER A 78 -1.38 3.50 -7.76
C SER A 78 -1.74 2.52 -6.63
N GLN A 79 -2.78 2.85 -5.91
CA GLN A 79 -3.44 1.93 -4.98
C GLN A 79 -4.36 0.98 -5.75
N VAL A 80 -4.38 -0.29 -5.33
CA VAL A 80 -5.30 -1.30 -5.84
C VAL A 80 -6.04 -1.97 -4.70
N THR A 81 -7.35 -2.10 -4.85
CA THR A 81 -8.24 -2.89 -3.98
C THR A 81 -8.85 -4.02 -4.79
N PHE A 82 -8.75 -5.24 -4.28
CA PHE A 82 -9.35 -6.43 -4.87
C PHE A 82 -10.65 -6.78 -4.14
N SER A 83 -11.71 -7.14 -4.86
CA SER A 83 -13.01 -7.43 -4.22
C SER A 83 -13.06 -8.67 -3.34
N ASN A 84 -12.00 -9.46 -3.27
CA ASN A 84 -11.82 -10.54 -2.28
C ASN A 84 -11.12 -10.08 -0.99
N GLU A 85 -10.65 -8.82 -0.94
CA GLU A 85 -10.10 -8.12 0.22
C GLU A 85 -10.53 -6.64 0.13
N ASP A 86 -11.84 -6.40 0.12
CA ASP A 86 -12.45 -5.09 -0.17
C ASP A 86 -12.30 -4.06 0.95
N ASP A 87 -11.84 -4.49 2.12
CA ASP A 87 -11.54 -3.66 3.28
C ASP A 87 -10.11 -3.05 3.26
N LYS A 88 -9.28 -3.44 2.26
CA LYS A 88 -7.85 -3.10 2.21
C LYS A 88 -7.42 -2.68 0.82
N TYR A 89 -6.32 -1.92 0.76
CA TYR A 89 -5.63 -1.60 -0.48
C TYR A 89 -4.14 -1.97 -0.41
N TYR A 90 -3.54 -2.12 -1.57
CA TYR A 90 -2.11 -2.31 -1.78
C TYR A 90 -1.56 -1.16 -2.62
N ASN A 91 -0.36 -0.70 -2.30
CA ASN A 91 0.41 0.12 -3.22
C ASN A 91 1.00 -0.79 -4.30
N ALA A 92 0.67 -0.53 -5.56
CA ALA A 92 1.00 -1.42 -6.67
C ALA A 92 1.52 -0.67 -7.89
N THR A 93 2.28 -1.38 -8.70
CA THR A 93 2.76 -0.91 -10.00
C THR A 93 2.53 -2.00 -11.03
N ILE A 94 2.05 -1.64 -12.20
CA ILE A 94 1.98 -2.54 -13.35
C ILE A 94 3.27 -2.39 -14.14
N VAL A 95 4.17 -3.37 -14.02
CA VAL A 95 5.51 -3.35 -14.65
C VAL A 95 5.60 -4.24 -15.87
N ASP A 96 4.77 -5.29 -15.93
CA ASP A 96 4.82 -6.28 -17.00
C ASP A 96 4.07 -5.80 -18.24
N LYS A 97 4.55 -6.26 -19.39
CA LYS A 97 3.85 -6.09 -20.65
C LYS A 97 2.52 -6.84 -20.63
N ILE A 98 1.44 -6.13 -20.93
CA ILE A 98 0.13 -6.73 -21.18
C ILE A 98 -0.02 -6.89 -22.70
N ASP A 99 -0.34 -8.10 -23.15
CA ASP A 99 -0.58 -8.36 -24.56
C ASP A 99 -2.03 -7.99 -24.92
N PHE A 100 -2.22 -6.73 -25.29
CA PHE A 100 -3.52 -6.19 -25.65
C PHE A 100 -4.01 -6.70 -27.03
N GLU A 101 -3.11 -7.06 -27.94
CA GLU A 101 -3.49 -7.71 -29.20
C GLU A 101 -4.12 -9.08 -28.91
N ARG A 102 -3.49 -9.85 -28.04
CA ARG A 102 -4.04 -11.12 -27.56
C ARG A 102 -5.38 -10.92 -26.86
N LEU A 103 -5.50 -9.88 -26.03
CA LEU A 103 -6.76 -9.55 -25.34
C LEU A 103 -7.86 -9.23 -26.34
N ALA A 104 -7.60 -8.41 -27.35
CA ALA A 104 -8.58 -8.07 -28.38
C ALA A 104 -9.00 -9.30 -29.22
N ARG A 105 -8.06 -10.20 -29.53
CA ARG A 105 -8.29 -11.40 -30.37
C ARG A 105 -8.95 -12.53 -29.59
N PHE A 106 -8.45 -12.86 -28.40
CA PHE A 106 -8.91 -14.00 -27.60
C PHE A 106 -9.84 -13.62 -26.45
N ARG A 107 -10.09 -12.34 -26.28
CA ARG A 107 -10.96 -11.80 -25.22
C ARG A 107 -10.50 -12.08 -23.80
N THR A 108 -9.25 -12.50 -23.60
CA THR A 108 -8.69 -12.78 -22.26
C THR A 108 -7.21 -12.41 -22.19
N ALA A 109 -6.80 -11.83 -21.05
CA ALA A 109 -5.40 -11.60 -20.73
C ALA A 109 -5.16 -11.73 -19.23
N LYS A 110 -3.87 -11.77 -18.84
CA LYS A 110 -3.43 -11.67 -17.46
C LYS A 110 -2.82 -10.30 -17.24
N VAL A 111 -3.15 -9.68 -16.12
CA VAL A 111 -2.54 -8.44 -15.65
C VAL A 111 -1.85 -8.73 -14.34
N LYS A 112 -0.57 -8.40 -14.25
CA LYS A 112 0.26 -8.61 -13.07
C LYS A 112 0.55 -7.27 -12.39
N PHE A 113 0.21 -7.19 -11.13
CA PHE A 113 0.52 -6.08 -10.22
C PHE A 113 1.71 -6.48 -9.37
N LEU A 114 2.79 -5.72 -9.43
CA LEU A 114 3.84 -5.78 -8.43
C LEU A 114 3.36 -4.97 -7.23
N VAL A 115 2.99 -5.65 -6.14
CA VAL A 115 2.47 -5.01 -4.93
C VAL A 115 3.53 -4.90 -3.85
N GLN A 116 3.48 -3.80 -3.08
CA GLN A 116 4.29 -3.65 -1.89
C GLN A 116 3.84 -4.65 -0.82
N PRO A 117 4.73 -5.07 0.10
CA PRO A 117 4.46 -6.18 1.01
C PRO A 117 3.34 -5.92 2.01
N TYR A 118 3.09 -4.65 2.32
CA TYR A 118 2.07 -4.27 3.30
C TYR A 118 0.76 -3.89 2.62
N LYS A 119 -0.34 -4.22 3.30
CA LYS A 119 -1.69 -3.81 2.94
C LYS A 119 -2.23 -2.85 4.00
N TYR A 120 -2.97 -1.88 3.53
CA TYR A 120 -3.49 -0.80 4.35
C TYR A 120 -5.01 -0.86 4.38
N PRO A 121 -5.65 -0.62 5.55
CA PRO A 121 -7.10 -0.55 5.63
C PRO A 121 -7.65 0.69 4.90
N LEU A 122 -8.78 0.52 4.19
CA LEU A 122 -9.44 1.62 3.48
C LEU A 122 -10.05 2.67 4.43
N ASN A 123 -10.44 2.25 5.64
CA ASN A 123 -11.24 3.06 6.56
C ASN A 123 -10.45 3.62 7.75
N MET A 124 -9.12 3.74 7.62
CA MET A 124 -8.36 4.46 8.64
C MET A 124 -8.47 5.97 8.40
N GLY A 125 -9.41 6.60 9.11
CA GLY A 125 -9.46 8.05 9.21
C GLY A 125 -8.22 8.61 9.93
N ALA A 126 -7.82 9.83 9.58
CA ALA A 126 -6.81 10.55 10.35
C ALA A 126 -7.31 10.76 11.78
N LEU A 127 -6.48 10.42 12.77
CA LEU A 127 -6.75 10.79 14.15
C LEU A 127 -6.33 12.25 14.34
N SER A 128 -7.26 13.08 14.80
CA SER A 128 -6.99 14.47 15.17
C SER A 128 -7.04 14.60 16.68
N VAL A 129 -5.98 15.15 17.27
CA VAL A 129 -5.87 15.39 18.71
C VAL A 129 -5.67 16.87 18.94
N ASP A 130 -6.51 17.46 19.82
CA ASP A 130 -6.34 18.84 20.29
C ASP A 130 -5.56 18.82 21.61
N THR A 131 -4.30 19.28 21.55
CA THR A 131 -3.41 19.33 22.70
C THR A 131 -3.76 20.44 23.72
N ALA A 132 -4.63 21.38 23.35
CA ALA A 132 -5.13 22.39 24.29
C ALA A 132 -6.00 21.77 25.38
N THR A 133 -6.63 20.64 25.09
CA THR A 133 -7.52 19.93 26.03
C THR A 133 -6.95 18.63 26.56
N ASN A 134 -6.02 18.00 25.86
CA ASN A 134 -5.42 16.71 26.22
C ASN A 134 -3.90 16.72 26.03
N LEU A 135 -3.15 16.60 27.13
CA LEU A 135 -1.68 16.53 27.12
C LEU A 135 -1.15 15.14 26.74
N SER A 136 -1.96 14.11 26.85
CA SER A 136 -1.59 12.75 26.46
C SER A 136 -2.75 12.05 25.74
N TYR A 137 -2.43 11.22 24.76
CA TYR A 137 -3.41 10.46 23.99
C TYR A 137 -2.93 9.05 23.72
N VAL A 138 -3.79 8.06 23.97
CA VAL A 138 -3.46 6.66 23.69
C VAL A 138 -3.83 6.32 22.25
N ILE A 139 -2.83 5.97 21.45
CA ILE A 139 -3.01 5.51 20.07
C ILE A 139 -2.73 4.01 20.03
N ASN A 140 -3.73 3.22 19.66
CA ASN A 140 -3.58 1.78 19.48
C ASN A 140 -3.33 1.47 18.01
N ASN A 141 -2.22 0.81 17.72
CA ASN A 141 -2.01 0.21 16.41
C ASN A 141 -2.86 -1.07 16.30
N ILE A 142 -3.95 -1.01 15.54
CA ILE A 142 -4.83 -2.18 15.27
C ILE A 142 -4.26 -3.13 14.22
N GLY A 143 -3.15 -2.76 13.57
CA GLY A 143 -2.42 -3.61 12.64
C GLY A 143 -1.56 -4.65 13.35
N ASN A 144 -1.10 -5.64 12.60
CA ASN A 144 -0.20 -6.71 13.07
C ASN A 144 1.28 -6.44 12.74
N VAL A 145 1.59 -5.25 12.23
CA VAL A 145 2.94 -4.81 11.86
C VAL A 145 3.23 -3.46 12.52
N LYS A 146 4.50 -3.17 12.79
CA LYS A 146 4.92 -1.85 13.25
C LYS A 146 4.47 -0.79 12.24
N SER A 147 3.88 0.30 12.76
CA SER A 147 3.41 1.41 11.94
C SER A 147 4.49 2.49 11.87
N CYS A 148 4.68 3.05 10.67
CA CYS A 148 5.43 4.29 10.46
C CYS A 148 4.41 5.42 10.29
N PRO A 149 4.02 6.13 11.35
CA PRO A 149 2.96 7.12 11.26
C PRO A 149 3.40 8.35 10.48
N LYS A 150 2.46 8.94 9.76
CA LYS A 150 2.58 10.30 9.25
C LYS A 150 1.90 11.23 10.23
N ILE A 151 2.67 12.14 10.84
CA ILE A 151 2.20 13.05 11.88
C ILE A 151 2.18 14.46 11.32
N THR A 152 1.03 15.10 11.35
CA THR A 152 0.90 16.51 11.00
C THR A 152 0.73 17.32 12.29
N LEU A 153 1.67 18.19 12.56
CA LEU A 153 1.59 19.12 13.70
C LEU A 153 1.12 20.49 13.20
N LYS A 154 0.13 21.05 13.89
CA LYS A 154 -0.35 22.41 13.63
C LYS A 154 -0.26 23.22 14.92
N GLY A 155 0.39 24.37 14.84
CA GLY A 155 0.54 25.21 16.01
C GLY A 155 1.63 26.26 15.89
N SER A 156 2.20 26.66 17.04
CA SER A 156 3.30 27.62 17.14
C SER A 156 4.11 27.34 18.40
N GLY A 157 5.35 27.79 18.42
CA GLY A 157 6.26 27.59 19.56
C GLY A 157 6.94 26.23 19.55
N LEU A 158 7.33 25.75 20.70
CA LEU A 158 8.02 24.47 20.88
C LEU A 158 6.98 23.36 21.04
N VAL A 159 7.09 22.31 20.22
CA VAL A 159 6.29 21.08 20.33
C VAL A 159 7.23 19.91 20.55
N GLU A 160 6.91 19.08 21.52
CA GLU A 160 7.62 17.83 21.81
C GLU A 160 6.65 16.65 21.72
N ILE A 161 7.08 15.57 21.07
CA ILE A 161 6.34 14.32 20.98
C ILE A 161 7.07 13.27 21.81
N PHE A 162 6.34 12.68 22.75
CA PHE A 162 6.82 11.58 23.58
C PHE A 162 6.11 10.28 23.18
N LEU A 163 6.84 9.18 23.24
CA LEU A 163 6.31 7.83 23.16
C LEU A 163 6.77 7.08 24.41
N ASP A 164 5.82 6.64 25.22
CA ASP A 164 6.09 5.96 26.50
C ASP A 164 7.11 6.74 27.37
N ASP A 165 6.87 8.04 27.53
CA ASP A 165 7.71 9.00 28.29
C ASP A 165 9.13 9.24 27.71
N VAL A 166 9.43 8.72 26.53
CA VAL A 166 10.67 8.98 25.80
C VAL A 166 10.44 10.06 24.76
N SER A 167 11.23 11.14 24.80
CA SER A 167 11.17 12.19 23.78
C SER A 167 11.64 11.62 22.44
N MET A 168 10.74 11.59 21.46
CA MET A 168 11.00 11.08 20.14
C MET A 168 11.31 12.17 19.13
N PHE A 169 10.71 13.33 19.32
CA PHE A 169 10.81 14.43 18.38
C PHE A 169 10.53 15.76 19.06
N THR A 170 11.34 16.75 18.75
CA THR A 170 11.20 18.13 19.22
C THR A 170 11.25 19.06 18.03
N TYR A 171 10.27 19.94 17.89
CA TYR A 171 10.19 20.91 16.80
C TYR A 171 9.83 22.31 17.33
N LEU A 172 10.64 23.30 16.95
CA LEU A 172 10.35 24.71 17.19
C LEU A 172 9.83 25.32 15.88
N PHE A 173 8.55 25.69 15.88
CA PHE A 173 7.95 26.37 14.73
C PHE A 173 8.65 27.70 14.46
N PRO A 174 9.22 27.92 13.24
CA PRO A 174 9.72 29.22 12.85
C PRO A 174 8.61 30.26 12.79
N GLN A 175 8.95 31.53 12.88
CA GLN A 175 7.97 32.61 12.80
C GLN A 175 7.27 32.61 11.44
N GLY A 176 5.94 32.46 11.47
CA GLY A 176 5.09 32.40 10.28
C GLY A 176 4.78 31.01 9.76
N GLU A 177 5.44 29.96 10.26
CA GLU A 177 5.07 28.58 10.00
C GLU A 177 4.04 28.10 11.01
N THR A 178 2.99 27.43 10.53
CA THR A 178 1.87 26.95 11.36
C THR A 178 1.60 25.45 11.20
N GLU A 179 2.30 24.79 10.31
CA GLU A 179 2.11 23.36 10.03
C GLU A 179 3.44 22.71 9.65
N VAL A 180 3.74 21.55 10.22
CA VAL A 180 4.84 20.67 9.83
C VAL A 180 4.35 19.24 9.69
N VAL A 181 4.89 18.51 8.73
CA VAL A 181 4.58 17.11 8.47
C VAL A 181 5.81 16.26 8.70
N ILE A 182 5.70 15.27 9.57
CA ILE A 182 6.73 14.27 9.86
C ILE A 182 6.29 12.97 9.18
N ASP A 183 7.09 12.46 8.25
CA ASP A 183 6.84 11.19 7.56
C ASP A 183 7.85 10.15 8.06
N SER A 184 7.43 9.33 9.02
CA SER A 184 8.30 8.33 9.64
C SER A 184 8.72 7.18 8.69
N GLU A 185 8.01 7.00 7.56
CA GLU A 185 8.39 6.02 6.54
C GLU A 185 9.57 6.51 5.70
N LYS A 186 9.64 7.81 5.44
CA LYS A 186 10.69 8.45 4.64
C LYS A 186 11.88 8.90 5.47
N GLN A 187 11.72 8.95 6.79
CA GLN A 187 12.69 9.53 7.72
C GLN A 187 12.98 11.03 7.46
N ASP A 188 11.97 11.75 6.94
CA ASP A 188 11.97 13.18 6.66
C ASP A 188 11.10 13.95 7.67
#